data_c8dac8fa2deb9ca9335d292adbf29f98
#
_entry.id   c8dac8fa2deb9ca9335d292adbf29f98
#
_cell.length_a   1.000
_cell.length_b   1.000
_cell.length_c   1.000
_cell.angle_alpha   90.00
_cell.angle_beta   90.00
_cell.angle_gamma   90.00
#
_symmetry.space_group_name_H-M   'P 1'
#
loop_
_entity.id
_entity.type
_entity.pdbx_description
1 polymer ?
#
loop_
_entity_poly.entity_id
_entity_poly.type
_entity_poly.pdbx_seq_one_letter_code
_entity_poly.pdbx_strand_id
1 'polypeptide(L)'
;MEDREMGQLSGRRCPFVPQLLALLLVTTGTAAIQIKPVSGVLGDSVQLHLQLNPGNSVERVIWSFKTDTNQKIEVAEYNLKNCKYNRQRMKLFNDTLQINALELGDSGVYDARITYQSSQVDEDFFNLTVYEPIPVPLIHHEMLSYSAQDCNILLQCFVPAGSRAQITWLDDNTSNALWRRSNNSQMLNLTIPTSALNAIYTCMARNPVQEQSKSVNVAELCVQESHRWRWPIYLAVLVVVLGALSITLYLLRRRRRRKAADRAATCPEELLYSQVQRGDIENRDEQDPNRTIYSEVGTHRDGTGWLQV
;
A
#
# COMPACT_ATOMS: atom_id res chain seq x y z
N MET A 1 67.44 41.42 83.95
CA MET A 1 67.61 39.99 84.15
C MET A 1 67.02 39.29 82.98
N GLU A 2 67.92 39.07 82.24
CA GLU A 2 68.43 37.89 81.52
C GLU A 2 67.64 37.61 80.26
N ASP A 3 68.06 38.11 79.19
CA ASP A 3 68.95 37.60 78.14
C ASP A 3 68.71 36.08 77.79
N ARG A 4 68.31 35.84 76.59
CA ARG A 4 68.89 34.82 75.68
C ARG A 4 68.42 34.95 74.22
N GLU A 5 69.42 35.38 73.47
CA GLU A 5 69.47 35.21 72.03
C GLU A 5 69.30 33.76 71.62
N MET A 6 68.65 33.53 70.51
CA MET A 6 68.95 32.41 69.62
C MET A 6 68.57 32.73 68.18
N GLY A 7 69.47 33.02 67.33
CA GLY A 7 70.07 32.07 66.46
C GLY A 7 69.32 32.01 65.15
N GLN A 8 69.58 32.92 64.22
CA GLN A 8 69.17 32.85 62.81
C GLN A 8 69.83 31.67 62.14
N LEU A 9 69.02 30.67 61.72
CA LEU A 9 69.39 29.63 60.77
C LEU A 9 68.92 30.03 59.37
N SER A 10 69.91 30.50 58.60
CA SER A 10 69.80 30.74 57.15
C SER A 10 69.49 29.47 56.43
N GLY A 11 68.18 29.24 56.10
CA GLY A 11 67.77 28.21 55.24
C GLY A 11 67.89 28.61 53.76
N ARG A 12 68.89 28.09 53.11
CA ARG A 12 69.06 28.21 51.66
C ARG A 12 67.85 27.58 50.98
N ARG A 13 67.03 28.40 50.32
CA ARG A 13 65.93 27.90 49.43
C ARG A 13 66.57 27.43 48.14
N CYS A 14 66.48 26.11 47.87
CA CYS A 14 66.73 25.56 46.57
C CYS A 14 65.66 26.06 45.62
N PRO A 15 65.95 26.49 44.40
CA PRO A 15 64.94 26.84 43.41
C PRO A 15 64.31 25.57 42.92
N PHE A 16 63.02 25.41 43.21
CA PHE A 16 62.18 24.42 42.53
C PHE A 16 62.07 24.79 41.04
N VAL A 17 62.77 24.03 40.21
CA VAL A 17 62.53 23.99 38.75
C VAL A 17 61.28 23.17 38.52
N PRO A 18 60.18 23.75 38.06
CA PRO A 18 59.08 22.92 37.63
C PRO A 18 59.50 22.17 36.34
N GLN A 19 59.76 20.89 36.45
CA GLN A 19 59.85 20.01 35.30
C GLN A 19 58.46 20.02 34.63
N LEU A 20 58.35 20.83 33.58
CA LEU A 20 57.27 20.70 32.59
C LEU A 20 57.43 19.34 31.95
N LEU A 21 56.70 18.33 32.48
CA LEU A 21 56.47 17.08 31.83
C LEU A 21 55.53 17.39 30.66
N ALA A 22 56.09 17.73 29.50
CA ALA A 22 55.40 17.82 28.26
C ALA A 22 54.91 16.38 27.91
N LEU A 23 53.70 16.06 28.36
CA LEU A 23 52.96 14.86 27.87
C LEU A 23 52.74 15.11 26.38
N LEU A 24 53.62 14.58 25.55
CA LEU A 24 53.40 14.38 24.14
C LEU A 24 52.26 13.35 24.03
N LEU A 25 51.02 13.84 24.01
CA LEU A 25 49.87 13.10 23.51
C LEU A 25 50.11 12.83 22.03
N VAL A 26 50.79 11.73 21.75
CA VAL A 26 50.80 11.12 20.42
C VAL A 26 49.36 10.64 20.20
N THR A 27 48.54 11.52 19.62
CA THR A 27 47.28 11.10 19.04
C THR A 27 47.62 10.18 17.87
N THR A 28 47.71 8.90 18.13
CA THR A 28 47.63 7.89 17.07
C THR A 28 46.26 8.05 16.44
N GLY A 29 46.18 8.87 15.40
CA GLY A 29 45.01 8.97 14.57
C GLY A 29 44.82 7.61 13.92
N THR A 30 44.02 6.76 14.54
CA THR A 30 43.48 5.61 13.83
C THR A 30 42.60 6.18 12.72
N ALA A 31 43.10 6.18 11.48
CA ALA A 31 42.29 6.54 10.33
C ALA A 31 41.03 5.66 10.37
N ALA A 32 39.90 6.27 10.67
CA ALA A 32 38.64 5.55 10.68
C ALA A 32 38.39 5.03 9.24
N ILE A 33 38.19 3.74 9.10
CA ILE A 33 37.84 3.11 7.81
C ILE A 33 36.54 3.78 7.36
N GLN A 34 36.61 4.53 6.26
CA GLN A 34 35.44 5.19 5.70
C GLN A 34 34.70 4.20 4.79
N ILE A 35 33.54 3.72 5.25
CA ILE A 35 32.66 2.84 4.46
C ILE A 35 31.69 3.73 3.68
N LYS A 36 31.67 3.62 2.35
CA LYS A 36 30.80 4.38 1.45
C LYS A 36 29.43 3.70 1.39
N PRO A 37 28.31 4.33 1.81
CA PRO A 37 26.99 3.76 1.67
C PRO A 37 26.56 3.83 0.19
N VAL A 38 26.03 2.73 -0.32
CA VAL A 38 25.49 2.61 -1.68
C VAL A 38 24.12 1.94 -1.59
N SER A 39 23.16 2.47 -2.36
CA SER A 39 21.80 1.94 -2.40
C SER A 39 21.45 1.50 -3.82
N GLY A 40 20.79 0.36 -3.94
CA GLY A 40 20.30 -0.18 -5.21
C GLY A 40 18.86 -0.66 -5.10
N VAL A 41 18.20 -0.86 -6.24
CA VAL A 41 16.86 -1.42 -6.36
C VAL A 41 16.94 -2.86 -6.84
N LEU A 42 16.14 -3.73 -6.27
CA LEU A 42 16.01 -5.12 -6.68
C LEU A 42 15.73 -5.22 -8.20
N GLY A 43 16.53 -5.99 -8.93
CA GLY A 43 16.44 -6.17 -10.37
C GLY A 43 17.22 -5.15 -11.19
N ASP A 44 17.58 -3.99 -10.64
CA ASP A 44 18.36 -2.96 -11.31
C ASP A 44 19.87 -3.27 -11.31
N SER A 45 20.68 -2.30 -11.68
CA SER A 45 22.14 -2.38 -11.62
C SER A 45 22.71 -1.28 -10.71
N VAL A 46 23.85 -1.57 -10.11
CA VAL A 46 24.63 -0.60 -9.32
C VAL A 46 26.07 -0.59 -9.76
N GLN A 47 26.74 0.54 -9.58
CA GLN A 47 28.16 0.73 -9.85
C GLN A 47 28.89 1.16 -8.60
N LEU A 48 29.97 0.45 -8.23
CA LEU A 48 30.87 0.76 -7.12
C LEU A 48 32.15 1.34 -7.73
N HIS A 49 32.33 2.67 -7.56
CA HIS A 49 33.45 3.41 -8.14
C HIS A 49 34.58 3.54 -7.13
N LEU A 50 35.78 3.11 -7.52
CA LEU A 50 37.00 3.27 -6.73
C LEU A 50 37.49 4.71 -6.76
N GLN A 51 38.09 5.14 -5.67
CA GLN A 51 38.86 6.39 -5.60
C GLN A 51 40.33 6.07 -5.82
N LEU A 52 40.77 6.15 -7.07
CA LEU A 52 42.14 5.89 -7.42
C LEU A 52 43.04 7.10 -7.16
N ASN A 53 44.29 6.85 -6.73
CA ASN A 53 45.27 7.89 -6.60
C ASN A 53 45.71 8.43 -7.96
N PRO A 54 45.49 9.72 -8.25
CA PRO A 54 45.92 10.30 -9.51
C PRO A 54 47.45 10.20 -9.69
N GLY A 55 47.89 9.69 -10.82
CA GLY A 55 49.32 9.55 -11.14
C GLY A 55 49.92 8.16 -10.84
N ASN A 56 49.21 7.27 -10.17
CA ASN A 56 49.64 5.89 -9.95
C ASN A 56 48.95 4.94 -10.90
N SER A 57 49.70 4.11 -11.62
CA SER A 57 49.16 3.08 -12.48
C SER A 57 48.70 1.90 -11.63
N VAL A 58 47.44 1.47 -11.83
CA VAL A 58 46.86 0.30 -11.13
C VAL A 58 47.42 -0.97 -11.77
N GLU A 59 47.96 -1.85 -10.96
CA GLU A 59 48.45 -3.17 -11.36
C GLU A 59 47.36 -4.24 -11.19
N ARG A 60 46.67 -4.22 -10.01
CA ARG A 60 45.70 -5.23 -9.67
C ARG A 60 44.63 -4.67 -8.75
N VAL A 61 43.40 -5.09 -8.97
CA VAL A 61 42.26 -4.83 -8.05
C VAL A 61 41.58 -6.16 -7.72
N ILE A 62 41.39 -6.42 -6.44
CA ILE A 62 40.65 -7.58 -5.95
C ILE A 62 39.42 -7.08 -5.24
N TRP A 63 38.26 -7.44 -5.74
CA TRP A 63 36.99 -7.19 -5.10
C TRP A 63 36.55 -8.41 -4.29
N SER A 64 36.16 -8.17 -3.05
CA SER A 64 35.63 -9.20 -2.17
C SER A 64 34.31 -8.73 -1.57
N PHE A 65 33.46 -9.71 -1.30
CA PHE A 65 32.18 -9.54 -0.63
C PHE A 65 32.22 -10.21 0.72
N LYS A 66 31.77 -9.51 1.75
CA LYS A 66 31.68 -10.02 3.10
C LYS A 66 30.25 -10.36 3.42
N THR A 67 29.99 -11.66 3.67
CA THR A 67 28.67 -12.16 4.06
C THR A 67 28.34 -11.83 5.51
N ASP A 68 27.09 -11.97 5.90
CA ASP A 68 26.62 -11.82 7.29
C ASP A 68 27.34 -12.77 8.25
N THR A 69 27.82 -13.93 7.75
CA THR A 69 28.63 -14.90 8.53
C THR A 69 30.07 -14.48 8.68
N ASN A 70 30.44 -13.25 8.27
CA ASN A 70 31.80 -12.72 8.31
C ASN A 70 32.79 -13.42 7.37
N GLN A 71 32.29 -14.24 6.46
CA GLN A 71 33.11 -14.91 5.45
C GLN A 71 33.39 -13.96 4.30
N LYS A 72 34.66 -13.80 3.92
CA LYS A 72 35.09 -13.00 2.80
C LYS A 72 35.21 -13.87 1.55
N ILE A 73 34.50 -13.50 0.49
CA ILE A 73 34.46 -14.22 -0.79
C ILE A 73 34.97 -13.27 -1.88
N GLU A 74 35.98 -13.68 -2.64
CA GLU A 74 36.43 -12.93 -3.82
C GLU A 74 35.37 -13.03 -4.93
N VAL A 75 34.92 -11.87 -5.42
CA VAL A 75 33.85 -11.76 -6.41
C VAL A 75 34.34 -11.34 -7.78
N ALA A 76 35.41 -10.55 -7.85
CA ALA A 76 36.03 -10.13 -9.11
C ALA A 76 37.50 -9.77 -8.92
N GLU A 77 38.30 -9.97 -9.94
CA GLU A 77 39.72 -9.61 -10.01
C GLU A 77 40.02 -8.93 -11.34
N TYR A 78 40.65 -7.80 -11.28
CA TYR A 78 41.28 -7.14 -12.42
C TYR A 78 42.80 -7.20 -12.26
N ASN A 79 43.50 -7.59 -13.29
CA ASN A 79 44.94 -7.35 -13.43
C ASN A 79 45.22 -6.88 -14.87
N LEU A 80 46.38 -6.31 -15.11
CA LEU A 80 46.76 -5.76 -16.41
C LEU A 80 46.63 -6.75 -17.60
N LYS A 81 46.50 -8.04 -17.33
CA LYS A 81 46.48 -9.09 -18.37
C LYS A 81 45.09 -9.75 -18.50
N ASN A 82 44.32 -9.80 -17.46
CA ASN A 82 43.07 -10.55 -17.45
C ASN A 82 42.05 -9.97 -16.41
N CYS A 83 40.75 -10.06 -16.77
CA CYS A 83 39.64 -9.83 -15.82
C CYS A 83 39.00 -11.16 -15.51
N LYS A 84 38.85 -11.48 -14.24
CA LYS A 84 38.11 -12.66 -13.77
C LYS A 84 36.89 -12.22 -13.02
N TYR A 85 35.76 -12.89 -13.25
CA TYR A 85 34.51 -12.68 -12.56
C TYR A 85 34.05 -14.01 -11.94
N ASN A 86 33.66 -13.98 -10.71
CA ASN A 86 33.18 -15.18 -10.02
C ASN A 86 31.65 -15.33 -10.08
N ARG A 87 30.95 -14.27 -10.57
CA ARG A 87 29.50 -14.26 -10.75
C ARG A 87 29.11 -13.66 -12.11
N GLN A 88 28.22 -14.31 -12.85
CA GLN A 88 27.78 -13.88 -14.19
C GLN A 88 27.16 -12.47 -14.24
N ARG A 89 26.59 -12.01 -13.12
CA ARG A 89 25.93 -10.69 -13.01
C ARG A 89 26.90 -9.53 -12.76
N MET A 90 28.18 -9.81 -12.51
CA MET A 90 29.21 -8.80 -12.22
C MET A 90 30.04 -8.50 -13.45
N LYS A 91 30.31 -7.22 -13.67
CA LYS A 91 31.22 -6.73 -14.71
C LYS A 91 32.23 -5.79 -14.08
N LEU A 92 33.46 -5.87 -14.52
CA LEU A 92 34.54 -5.02 -14.05
C LEU A 92 35.03 -4.14 -15.19
N PHE A 93 35.02 -2.85 -14.94
CA PHE A 93 35.64 -1.84 -15.81
C PHE A 93 36.74 -1.19 -14.97
N ASN A 94 37.83 -0.86 -15.51
CA ASN A 94 39.05 -0.26 -14.91
C ASN A 94 38.95 0.02 -13.38
N ASP A 95 38.10 0.94 -12.97
CA ASP A 95 37.93 1.46 -11.62
C ASP A 95 36.52 1.18 -11.02
N THR A 96 35.69 0.38 -11.71
CA THR A 96 34.28 0.23 -11.36
C THR A 96 33.85 -1.22 -11.37
N LEU A 97 33.28 -1.69 -10.27
CA LEU A 97 32.52 -2.93 -10.23
C LEU A 97 31.05 -2.64 -10.48
N GLN A 98 30.50 -3.16 -11.58
CA GLN A 98 29.07 -3.11 -11.88
C GLN A 98 28.43 -4.44 -11.52
N ILE A 99 27.32 -4.38 -10.75
CA ILE A 99 26.48 -5.53 -10.39
C ILE A 99 25.13 -5.34 -11.07
N ASN A 100 24.74 -6.27 -11.94
CA ASN A 100 23.48 -6.23 -12.68
C ASN A 100 22.45 -7.16 -12.07
N ALA A 101 21.16 -6.87 -12.31
CA ALA A 101 20.03 -7.65 -11.83
C ALA A 101 20.18 -7.94 -10.32
N LEU A 102 20.24 -6.87 -9.54
CA LEU A 102 20.44 -6.92 -8.10
C LEU A 102 19.45 -7.86 -7.40
N GLU A 103 19.96 -8.63 -6.47
CA GLU A 103 19.19 -9.49 -5.56
C GLU A 103 19.32 -8.96 -4.12
N LEU A 104 18.37 -9.28 -3.26
CA LEU A 104 18.43 -8.88 -1.83
C LEU A 104 19.70 -9.41 -1.16
N GLY A 105 20.16 -10.60 -1.57
CA GLY A 105 21.39 -11.23 -1.09
C GLY A 105 22.69 -10.55 -1.55
N ASP A 106 22.63 -9.55 -2.44
CA ASP A 106 23.78 -8.72 -2.80
C ASP A 106 24.03 -7.58 -1.78
N SER A 107 23.10 -7.38 -0.84
CA SER A 107 23.29 -6.44 0.27
C SER A 107 24.43 -6.91 1.18
N GLY A 108 25.33 -6.01 1.51
CA GLY A 108 26.48 -6.31 2.38
C GLY A 108 27.66 -5.43 2.09
N VAL A 109 28.80 -5.77 2.69
CA VAL A 109 30.03 -5.01 2.57
C VAL A 109 30.90 -5.57 1.45
N TYR A 110 31.20 -4.70 0.50
CA TYR A 110 32.19 -4.96 -0.55
C TYR A 110 33.47 -4.23 -0.19
N ASP A 111 34.61 -4.89 -0.32
CA ASP A 111 35.92 -4.28 -0.21
C ASP A 111 36.72 -4.47 -1.49
N ALA A 112 37.41 -3.43 -1.89
CA ALA A 112 38.33 -3.46 -3.02
C ALA A 112 39.74 -3.19 -2.52
N ARG A 113 40.64 -4.14 -2.79
CA ARG A 113 42.07 -3.99 -2.54
C ARG A 113 42.77 -3.63 -3.85
N ILE A 114 43.32 -2.42 -3.88
CA ILE A 114 43.97 -1.83 -5.04
C ILE A 114 45.46 -1.90 -4.86
N THR A 115 46.18 -2.57 -5.78
CA THR A 115 47.62 -2.64 -5.79
C THR A 115 48.14 -1.83 -6.99
N TYR A 116 49.03 -0.89 -6.72
CA TYR A 116 49.65 -0.06 -7.75
C TYR A 116 51.01 -0.64 -8.15
N GLN A 117 51.47 -0.26 -9.35
CA GLN A 117 52.80 -0.65 -9.83
C GLN A 117 53.93 -0.14 -8.92
N SER A 118 53.71 0.91 -8.15
CA SER A 118 54.60 1.39 -7.10
C SER A 118 54.68 0.49 -5.89
N SER A 119 53.99 -0.64 -5.87
CA SER A 119 53.79 -1.54 -4.69
C SER A 119 52.98 -0.93 -3.54
N GLN A 120 52.41 0.27 -3.72
CA GLN A 120 51.46 0.85 -2.79
C GLN A 120 50.15 0.04 -2.85
N VAL A 121 49.49 -0.06 -1.70
CA VAL A 121 48.19 -0.75 -1.58
C VAL A 121 47.18 0.19 -0.92
N ASP A 122 46.04 0.38 -1.56
CA ASP A 122 44.91 1.13 -1.01
C ASP A 122 43.70 0.18 -0.87
N GLU A 123 42.76 0.54 0.00
CA GLU A 123 41.54 -0.23 0.22
C GLU A 123 40.32 0.71 0.24
N ASP A 124 39.29 0.36 -0.52
CA ASP A 124 38.00 1.05 -0.54
C ASP A 124 36.90 0.11 -0.01
N PHE A 125 35.98 0.66 0.76
CA PHE A 125 34.89 -0.10 1.37
C PHE A 125 33.55 0.48 1.00
N PHE A 126 32.60 -0.39 0.62
CA PHE A 126 31.24 -0.04 0.21
C PHE A 126 30.23 -0.87 0.99
N ASN A 127 29.20 -0.23 1.53
CA ASN A 127 28.08 -0.93 2.15
C ASN A 127 26.86 -0.82 1.22
N LEU A 128 26.65 -1.85 0.41
CA LEU A 128 25.51 -1.94 -0.50
C LEU A 128 24.27 -2.38 0.27
N THR A 129 23.18 -1.62 0.10
CA THR A 129 21.84 -2.01 0.56
C THR A 129 20.91 -2.08 -0.64
N VAL A 130 20.34 -3.25 -0.90
CA VAL A 130 19.35 -3.46 -1.95
C VAL A 130 17.95 -3.33 -1.35
N TYR A 131 17.13 -2.48 -1.96
CA TYR A 131 15.75 -2.21 -1.56
C TYR A 131 14.77 -2.83 -2.55
N GLU A 132 13.67 -3.34 -2.05
CA GLU A 132 12.54 -3.69 -2.89
C GLU A 132 11.93 -2.43 -3.52
N PRO A 133 11.39 -2.52 -4.77
CA PRO A 133 10.66 -1.40 -5.36
C PRO A 133 9.51 -0.94 -4.49
N ILE A 134 9.29 0.37 -4.40
CA ILE A 134 8.15 0.92 -3.68
C ILE A 134 6.93 0.86 -4.59
N PRO A 135 5.88 0.08 -4.25
CA PRO A 135 4.61 0.16 -4.94
C PRO A 135 3.91 1.49 -4.65
N VAL A 136 3.00 1.89 -5.53
CA VAL A 136 2.18 3.09 -5.30
C VAL A 136 1.42 2.92 -3.98
N PRO A 137 1.48 3.91 -3.07
CA PRO A 137 0.77 3.86 -1.80
C PRO A 137 -0.72 3.70 -1.98
N LEU A 138 -1.35 3.02 -1.02
CA LEU A 138 -2.81 2.89 -0.94
C LEU A 138 -3.32 3.83 0.16
N ILE A 139 -4.37 4.59 -0.17
CA ILE A 139 -5.04 5.48 0.78
C ILE A 139 -6.40 4.88 1.11
N HIS A 140 -6.59 4.50 2.37
CA HIS A 140 -7.91 4.21 2.94
C HIS A 140 -8.45 5.46 3.62
N HIS A 141 -9.76 5.62 3.56
CA HIS A 141 -10.43 6.70 4.24
C HIS A 141 -11.61 6.17 5.07
N GLU A 142 -11.85 6.82 6.17
CA GLU A 142 -13.00 6.61 7.04
C GLU A 142 -13.60 7.96 7.38
N MET A 143 -14.89 8.14 7.06
CA MET A 143 -15.61 9.33 7.47
C MET A 143 -16.05 9.18 8.92
N LEU A 144 -15.53 10.01 9.80
CA LEU A 144 -15.85 10.01 11.23
C LEU A 144 -17.14 10.78 11.51
N SER A 145 -17.32 11.94 10.88
CA SER A 145 -18.55 12.73 10.95
C SER A 145 -18.65 13.73 9.81
N TYR A 146 -19.88 14.09 9.45
CA TYR A 146 -20.19 15.13 8.47
C TYR A 146 -21.28 16.05 9.03
N SER A 147 -21.06 17.36 8.97
CA SER A 147 -22.02 18.39 9.35
C SER A 147 -22.16 19.44 8.24
N ALA A 148 -23.06 20.40 8.42
CA ALA A 148 -23.17 21.54 7.49
C ALA A 148 -21.93 22.44 7.51
N GLN A 149 -21.09 22.35 8.54
CA GLN A 149 -19.93 23.23 8.75
C GLN A 149 -18.61 22.50 8.51
N ASP A 150 -18.51 21.22 8.89
CA ASP A 150 -17.27 20.46 8.90
C ASP A 150 -17.45 19.03 8.38
N CYS A 151 -16.40 18.51 7.75
CA CYS A 151 -16.21 17.10 7.45
C CYS A 151 -15.01 16.57 8.24
N ASN A 152 -15.23 15.56 9.08
CA ASN A 152 -14.17 14.88 9.82
C ASN A 152 -13.87 13.55 9.14
N ILE A 153 -12.64 13.38 8.70
CA ILE A 153 -12.20 12.21 7.97
C ILE A 153 -10.86 11.72 8.51
N LEU A 154 -10.72 10.40 8.61
CA LEU A 154 -9.48 9.73 8.88
C LEU A 154 -8.92 9.19 7.57
N LEU A 155 -7.73 9.62 7.19
CA LEU A 155 -6.97 9.07 6.09
C LEU A 155 -5.88 8.16 6.62
N GLN A 156 -5.78 6.98 6.07
CA GLN A 156 -4.72 6.02 6.37
C GLN A 156 -3.98 5.68 5.10
N CYS A 157 -2.67 5.94 5.09
CA CYS A 157 -1.78 5.57 4.02
C CYS A 157 -0.96 4.35 4.41
N PHE A 158 -0.86 3.40 3.52
CA PHE A 158 0.00 2.25 3.72
C PHE A 158 0.67 1.81 2.42
N VAL A 159 1.82 1.19 2.60
CA VAL A 159 2.58 0.53 1.55
C VAL A 159 2.74 -0.92 1.96
N PRO A 160 2.57 -1.88 1.04
CA PRO A 160 2.83 -3.29 1.33
C PRO A 160 4.18 -3.52 2.00
N ALA A 161 4.25 -4.50 2.89
CA ALA A 161 5.46 -4.85 3.61
C ALA A 161 6.60 -5.24 2.65
N GLY A 162 7.86 -4.95 3.04
CA GLY A 162 9.08 -5.31 2.28
C GLY A 162 9.84 -4.11 1.75
N SER A 163 9.19 -3.07 1.28
CA SER A 163 9.82 -1.90 0.64
C SER A 163 10.67 -1.01 1.56
N ARG A 164 10.58 -1.19 2.89
CA ARG A 164 11.23 -0.33 3.91
C ARG A 164 10.97 1.17 3.70
N ALA A 165 9.80 1.51 3.17
CA ALA A 165 9.45 2.88 2.86
C ALA A 165 9.07 3.66 4.11
N GLN A 166 9.50 4.90 4.19
CA GLN A 166 9.01 5.91 5.13
C GLN A 166 7.80 6.60 4.51
N ILE A 167 6.72 6.72 5.29
CA ILE A 167 5.49 7.36 4.85
C ILE A 167 5.42 8.76 5.42
N THR A 168 5.09 9.73 4.56
CA THR A 168 4.82 11.12 4.92
C THR A 168 3.59 11.64 4.19
N TRP A 169 2.86 12.57 4.84
CA TRP A 169 1.75 13.28 4.24
C TRP A 169 2.18 14.68 3.85
N LEU A 170 1.81 15.07 2.64
CA LEU A 170 1.97 16.42 2.11
C LEU A 170 0.59 17.05 1.91
N ASP A 171 0.48 18.31 2.24
CA ASP A 171 -0.71 19.14 2.03
C ASP A 171 -0.38 20.21 1.00
N ASP A 172 -1.16 20.28 -0.07
CA ASP A 172 -0.99 21.30 -1.12
C ASP A 172 -1.59 22.66 -0.72
N ASN A 173 -2.36 22.70 0.37
CA ASN A 173 -3.08 23.91 0.76
C ASN A 173 -2.86 24.23 2.24
N THR A 174 -1.92 25.12 2.51
CA THR A 174 -1.45 25.50 3.85
C THR A 174 -2.44 26.33 4.67
N SER A 175 -3.64 26.62 4.18
CA SER A 175 -4.31 27.80 4.71
C SER A 175 -5.40 27.59 5.74
N ASN A 176 -6.08 26.47 5.90
CA ASN A 176 -7.17 26.42 6.90
C ASN A 176 -7.58 25.04 7.43
N ALA A 177 -6.85 23.98 7.15
CA ALA A 177 -7.19 22.68 7.72
C ALA A 177 -6.49 22.46 9.05
N LEU A 178 -7.26 22.26 10.12
CA LEU A 178 -6.75 21.74 11.37
C LEU A 178 -6.44 20.26 11.18
N TRP A 179 -5.19 19.98 10.85
CA TRP A 179 -4.75 18.59 10.75
C TRP A 179 -3.93 18.20 11.97
N ARG A 180 -4.26 17.05 12.53
CA ARG A 180 -3.47 16.46 13.60
C ARG A 180 -2.77 15.22 13.06
N ARG A 181 -1.45 15.31 12.95
CA ARG A 181 -0.62 14.13 12.65
C ARG A 181 -0.77 13.17 13.83
N SER A 182 -1.23 11.95 13.59
CA SER A 182 -1.20 10.89 14.58
C SER A 182 0.25 10.53 14.92
N ASN A 183 0.51 9.94 16.09
CA ASN A 183 1.82 9.41 16.48
C ASN A 183 2.37 8.39 15.46
N ASN A 184 1.49 7.81 14.65
CA ASN A 184 1.85 7.00 13.51
C ASN A 184 1.78 7.88 12.25
N SER A 185 2.92 8.08 11.57
CA SER A 185 3.01 8.87 10.31
C SER A 185 2.10 8.36 9.19
N GLN A 186 1.53 7.16 9.33
CA GLN A 186 0.63 6.55 8.37
C GLN A 186 -0.81 7.08 8.46
N MET A 187 -1.22 7.63 9.60
CA MET A 187 -2.59 8.09 9.85
C MET A 187 -2.67 9.61 9.94
N LEU A 188 -3.63 10.19 9.25
CA LEU A 188 -3.91 11.61 9.22
C LEU A 188 -5.39 11.84 9.57
N ASN A 189 -5.65 12.48 10.71
CA ASN A 189 -7.00 12.88 11.10
C ASN A 189 -7.23 14.32 10.71
N LEU A 190 -8.27 14.56 9.90
CA LEU A 190 -8.60 15.85 9.30
C LEU A 190 -9.96 16.32 9.76
N THR A 191 -10.02 17.57 10.21
CA THR A 191 -11.26 18.32 10.37
C THR A 191 -11.26 19.46 9.36
N ILE A 192 -12.08 19.35 8.32
CA ILE A 192 -12.05 20.24 7.17
C ILE A 192 -13.37 21.00 7.12
N PRO A 193 -13.32 22.36 7.14
CA PRO A 193 -14.50 23.17 6.92
C PRO A 193 -15.12 22.89 5.54
N THR A 194 -16.45 22.86 5.45
CA THR A 194 -17.15 22.62 4.18
C THR A 194 -16.85 23.69 3.11
N SER A 195 -16.38 24.85 3.54
CA SER A 195 -15.88 25.93 2.64
C SER A 195 -14.49 25.64 2.02
N ALA A 196 -13.74 24.66 2.56
CA ALA A 196 -12.37 24.32 2.15
C ALA A 196 -12.22 22.86 1.70
N LEU A 197 -13.28 22.22 1.23
CA LEU A 197 -13.27 20.79 0.83
C LEU A 197 -12.38 20.47 -0.37
N ASN A 198 -11.97 21.44 -1.18
CA ASN A 198 -11.12 21.21 -2.36
C ASN A 198 -9.64 20.96 -2.01
N ALA A 199 -9.35 20.59 -0.76
CA ALA A 199 -8.01 20.26 -0.34
C ALA A 199 -7.56 18.89 -0.89
N ILE A 200 -6.32 18.86 -1.40
CA ILE A 200 -5.67 17.65 -1.90
C ILE A 200 -4.61 17.24 -0.88
N TYR A 201 -4.69 15.99 -0.42
CA TYR A 201 -3.70 15.38 0.46
C TYR A 201 -2.94 14.31 -0.29
N THR A 202 -1.62 14.36 -0.22
CA THR A 202 -0.74 13.43 -0.90
C THR A 202 0.00 12.58 0.11
N CYS A 203 -0.20 11.27 0.04
CA CYS A 203 0.65 10.33 0.74
C CYS A 203 1.89 10.03 -0.11
N MET A 204 3.06 10.21 0.48
CA MET A 204 4.34 9.92 -0.13
C MET A 204 5.04 8.80 0.63
N ALA A 205 5.46 7.78 -0.10
CA ALA A 205 6.29 6.69 0.37
C ALA A 205 7.68 6.83 -0.23
N ARG A 206 8.70 6.86 0.60
CA ARG A 206 10.09 7.10 0.19
C ARG A 206 11.04 6.11 0.85
N ASN A 207 11.99 5.59 0.09
CA ASN A 207 13.21 4.95 0.57
C ASN A 207 14.44 5.66 -0.03
N PRO A 208 15.69 5.28 0.27
CA PRO A 208 16.88 5.96 -0.25
C PRO A 208 17.04 5.97 -1.77
N VAL A 209 16.28 5.14 -2.51
CA VAL A 209 16.45 4.96 -3.97
C VAL A 209 15.22 5.34 -4.78
N GLN A 210 14.03 5.31 -4.17
CA GLN A 210 12.77 5.56 -4.87
C GLN A 210 11.78 6.36 -4.03
N GLU A 211 10.87 7.03 -4.74
CA GLU A 211 9.74 7.75 -4.18
C GLU A 211 8.49 7.45 -5.00
N GLN A 212 7.39 7.15 -4.32
CA GLN A 212 6.07 6.95 -4.92
C GLN A 212 5.02 7.72 -4.12
N SER A 213 4.04 8.27 -4.82
CA SER A 213 3.00 9.06 -4.19
C SER A 213 1.61 8.73 -4.70
N LYS A 214 0.61 9.04 -3.87
CA LYS A 214 -0.81 8.96 -4.21
C LYS A 214 -1.52 10.14 -3.56
N SER A 215 -2.32 10.86 -4.37
CA SER A 215 -3.12 11.99 -3.91
C SER A 215 -4.59 11.61 -3.80
N VAL A 216 -5.30 12.27 -2.91
CA VAL A 216 -6.75 12.16 -2.72
C VAL A 216 -7.34 13.56 -2.53
N ASN A 217 -8.47 13.82 -3.21
CA ASN A 217 -9.24 15.04 -3.03
C ASN A 217 -10.33 14.77 -1.98
N VAL A 218 -10.32 15.53 -0.89
CA VAL A 218 -11.27 15.34 0.21
C VAL A 218 -12.70 15.69 -0.19
N ALA A 219 -12.89 16.60 -1.15
CA ALA A 219 -14.22 16.92 -1.67
C ALA A 219 -14.95 15.67 -2.20
N GLU A 220 -14.25 14.79 -2.89
CA GLU A 220 -14.82 13.55 -3.42
C GLU A 220 -15.25 12.59 -2.30
N LEU A 221 -14.48 12.53 -1.23
CA LEU A 221 -14.73 11.65 -0.10
C LEU A 221 -15.92 12.14 0.75
N CYS A 222 -15.97 13.42 1.07
CA CYS A 222 -17.02 14.03 1.88
C CYS A 222 -18.39 14.08 1.16
N VAL A 223 -18.42 14.27 -0.17
CA VAL A 223 -19.67 14.31 -0.96
C VAL A 223 -20.22 12.92 -1.24
N GLN A 224 -19.37 11.94 -1.48
CA GLN A 224 -19.78 10.59 -1.85
C GLN A 224 -20.59 9.91 -0.74
N GLU A 225 -20.26 10.15 0.53
CA GLU A 225 -20.99 9.57 1.67
C GLU A 225 -22.35 10.24 1.91
N SER A 226 -22.49 11.54 1.70
CA SER A 226 -23.79 12.21 1.86
C SER A 226 -24.85 11.65 0.90
N HIS A 227 -24.45 11.17 -0.27
CA HIS A 227 -25.35 10.55 -1.25
C HIS A 227 -25.73 9.11 -0.88
N ARG A 228 -24.83 8.37 -0.23
CA ARG A 228 -25.01 6.95 0.14
C ARG A 228 -26.07 6.76 1.22
N TRP A 229 -26.19 7.70 2.15
CA TRP A 229 -27.18 7.64 3.25
C TRP A 229 -28.60 7.98 2.84
N ARG A 230 -28.81 8.70 1.73
CA ARG A 230 -30.13 9.08 1.24
C ARG A 230 -30.83 7.94 0.49
N TRP A 231 -30.09 7.08 -0.15
CA TRP A 231 -30.63 5.99 -0.96
C TRP A 231 -31.55 5.03 -0.18
N PRO A 232 -31.20 4.53 1.03
CA PRO A 232 -32.08 3.65 1.78
C PRO A 232 -33.37 4.36 2.25
N ILE A 233 -33.33 5.66 2.48
CA ILE A 233 -34.51 6.45 2.84
C ILE A 233 -35.47 6.50 1.64
N TYR A 234 -35.00 6.74 0.43
CA TYR A 234 -35.83 6.73 -0.75
C TYR A 234 -36.44 5.36 -1.03
N LEU A 235 -35.70 4.28 -0.84
CA LEU A 235 -36.21 2.93 -0.95
C LEU A 235 -37.30 2.64 0.09
N ALA A 236 -37.11 3.03 1.33
CA ALA A 236 -38.10 2.85 2.39
C ALA A 236 -39.42 3.60 2.06
N VAL A 237 -39.31 4.85 1.61
CA VAL A 237 -40.48 5.64 1.17
C VAL A 237 -41.18 4.97 -0.01
N LEU A 238 -40.45 4.50 -1.00
CA LEU A 238 -41.00 3.81 -2.17
C LEU A 238 -41.79 2.55 -1.75
N VAL A 239 -41.25 1.72 -0.87
CA VAL A 239 -41.93 0.52 -0.36
C VAL A 239 -43.23 0.87 0.37
N VAL A 240 -43.23 1.91 1.21
CA VAL A 240 -44.42 2.37 1.93
C VAL A 240 -45.51 2.85 0.94
N VAL A 241 -45.13 3.62 -0.07
CA VAL A 241 -46.07 4.11 -1.10
C VAL A 241 -46.66 2.97 -1.91
N LEU A 242 -45.83 2.02 -2.37
CA LEU A 242 -46.30 0.86 -3.12
C LEU A 242 -47.21 -0.02 -2.26
N GLY A 243 -46.91 -0.21 -0.99
CA GLY A 243 -47.76 -0.91 -0.03
C GLY A 243 -49.13 -0.24 0.14
N ALA A 244 -49.16 1.07 0.33
CA ALA A 244 -50.37 1.85 0.46
C ALA A 244 -51.25 1.75 -0.83
N LEU A 245 -50.61 1.85 -2.01
CA LEU A 245 -51.30 1.68 -3.29
C LEU A 245 -51.89 0.28 -3.44
N SER A 246 -51.16 -0.73 -3.05
CA SER A 246 -51.62 -2.15 -3.10
C SER A 246 -52.84 -2.36 -2.20
N ILE A 247 -52.82 -1.83 -0.99
CA ILE A 247 -53.92 -1.91 -0.04
C ILE A 247 -55.15 -1.18 -0.54
N THR A 248 -54.97 0.04 -1.09
CA THR A 248 -56.10 0.81 -1.66
C THR A 248 -56.74 0.09 -2.87
N LEU A 249 -55.95 -0.46 -3.78
CA LEU A 249 -56.41 -1.25 -4.88
C LEU A 249 -57.18 -2.52 -4.42
N TYR A 250 -56.66 -3.20 -3.40
CA TYR A 250 -57.31 -4.36 -2.80
C TYR A 250 -58.66 -3.99 -2.21
N LEU A 251 -58.74 -2.89 -1.44
CA LEU A 251 -59.99 -2.42 -0.84
C LEU A 251 -61.02 -2.01 -1.90
N LEU A 252 -60.57 -1.32 -2.97
CA LEU A 252 -61.45 -0.96 -4.07
C LEU A 252 -62.00 -2.18 -4.82
N ARG A 253 -61.14 -3.20 -5.08
CA ARG A 253 -61.58 -4.48 -5.69
C ARG A 253 -62.54 -5.21 -4.76
N ARG A 254 -62.30 -5.22 -3.45
CA ARG A 254 -63.22 -5.84 -2.45
C ARG A 254 -64.57 -5.13 -2.44
N ARG A 255 -64.60 -3.77 -2.47
CA ARG A 255 -65.86 -2.98 -2.55
C ARG A 255 -66.61 -3.24 -3.82
N ARG A 256 -65.94 -3.36 -4.99
CA ARG A 256 -66.58 -3.70 -6.27
C ARG A 256 -67.20 -5.09 -6.23
N ARG A 257 -66.52 -6.08 -5.65
CA ARG A 257 -67.06 -7.44 -5.49
C ARG A 257 -68.29 -7.48 -4.58
N ARG A 258 -68.31 -6.73 -3.46
CA ARG A 258 -69.48 -6.60 -2.58
C ARG A 258 -70.66 -5.98 -3.33
N LYS A 259 -70.48 -4.90 -4.06
CA LYS A 259 -71.53 -4.27 -4.86
C LYS A 259 -72.03 -5.16 -6.00
N ALA A 260 -71.23 -6.04 -6.56
CA ALA A 260 -71.64 -7.02 -7.58
C ALA A 260 -72.46 -8.15 -6.90
N ALA A 261 -72.10 -8.61 -5.70
CA ALA A 261 -72.84 -9.58 -4.93
C ALA A 261 -74.22 -9.04 -4.51
N ASP A 262 -74.26 -7.79 -4.02
CA ASP A 262 -75.53 -7.11 -3.66
C ASP A 262 -76.46 -6.89 -4.84
N ARG A 263 -75.93 -6.68 -6.05
CA ARG A 263 -76.75 -6.62 -7.29
C ARG A 263 -77.24 -7.97 -7.76
N ALA A 264 -76.51 -9.06 -7.49
CA ALA A 264 -76.93 -10.41 -7.83
C ALA A 264 -78.03 -10.90 -6.83
N ALA A 265 -78.04 -10.35 -5.59
CA ALA A 265 -79.09 -10.68 -4.59
C ALA A 265 -80.38 -9.93 -4.81
N THR A 266 -80.47 -8.97 -5.73
CA THR A 266 -81.68 -8.14 -5.97
C THR A 266 -82.35 -8.49 -7.31
N CYS A 267 -82.05 -9.62 -7.89
CA CYS A 267 -82.92 -10.16 -9.00
C CYS A 267 -84.15 -10.81 -8.44
N PRO A 268 -85.41 -10.34 -8.77
CA PRO A 268 -86.58 -11.04 -8.40
C PRO A 268 -86.67 -12.37 -9.24
N GLU A 269 -87.00 -13.45 -8.57
CA GLU A 269 -87.22 -14.74 -9.12
C GLU A 269 -88.47 -14.64 -9.97
N GLU A 270 -88.38 -14.44 -11.28
CA GLU A 270 -89.41 -14.57 -12.18
C GLU A 270 -89.42 -16.04 -12.69
N LEU A 271 -90.37 -16.81 -12.14
CA LEU A 271 -90.64 -18.16 -12.52
C LEU A 271 -91.05 -18.18 -14.00
N LEU A 272 -90.19 -18.55 -14.91
CA LEU A 272 -90.53 -18.86 -16.29
C LEU A 272 -90.75 -20.36 -16.41
N TYR A 273 -92.08 -20.73 -16.36
CA TYR A 273 -92.57 -22.05 -16.72
C TYR A 273 -92.44 -22.20 -18.20
N SER A 274 -91.55 -22.98 -18.75
CA SER A 274 -91.59 -23.40 -20.16
C SER A 274 -92.02 -24.85 -20.29
N GLN A 275 -93.13 -24.98 -20.93
CA GLN A 275 -93.76 -26.20 -21.33
C GLN A 275 -92.79 -27.10 -22.16
N VAL A 276 -92.66 -28.35 -21.72
CA VAL A 276 -92.03 -29.42 -22.49
C VAL A 276 -93.04 -29.89 -23.54
N GLN A 277 -92.76 -29.63 -24.80
CA GLN A 277 -93.45 -30.25 -25.90
C GLN A 277 -92.68 -31.48 -26.40
N ARG A 278 -93.28 -32.60 -26.25
CA ARG A 278 -92.83 -33.91 -26.69
C ARG A 278 -93.05 -34.02 -28.24
N GLY A 279 -91.96 -34.28 -28.94
CA GLY A 279 -91.98 -34.60 -30.38
C GLY A 279 -91.22 -35.87 -30.63
N ASP A 280 -91.93 -36.81 -31.27
CA ASP A 280 -91.57 -38.20 -31.47
C ASP A 280 -90.47 -38.42 -32.52
N ILE A 281 -89.61 -39.39 -32.19
CA ILE A 281 -89.08 -40.53 -32.98
C ILE A 281 -88.73 -40.27 -34.49
N GLU A 282 -87.45 -40.50 -34.81
CA GLU A 282 -87.14 -41.54 -35.82
C GLU A 282 -85.66 -41.97 -35.77
N ASN A 283 -85.53 -43.32 -35.90
CA ASN A 283 -84.32 -44.12 -35.94
C ASN A 283 -83.38 -43.76 -37.08
N ARG A 284 -82.11 -43.94 -36.88
CA ARG A 284 -81.29 -44.87 -37.69
C ARG A 284 -79.92 -45.12 -37.11
N ASP A 285 -79.67 -46.42 -37.09
CA ASP A 285 -78.39 -47.10 -36.78
C ASP A 285 -77.19 -46.58 -37.55
N GLU A 286 -76.01 -46.62 -36.94
CA GLU A 286 -74.93 -47.50 -37.38
C GLU A 286 -73.69 -47.39 -36.49
N GLN A 287 -73.16 -48.55 -36.22
CA GLN A 287 -72.01 -48.91 -35.41
C GLN A 287 -70.72 -48.27 -35.90
N ASP A 288 -69.81 -47.87 -35.01
CA ASP A 288 -68.46 -48.46 -34.97
C ASP A 288 -67.78 -48.22 -33.62
N PRO A 289 -67.31 -49.28 -32.96
CA PRO A 289 -66.56 -49.18 -31.71
C PRO A 289 -65.07 -49.21 -32.03
N ASN A 290 -64.32 -48.40 -31.42
CA ASN A 290 -62.83 -48.33 -31.30
C ASN A 290 -62.15 -47.08 -31.93
N ARG A 291 -62.11 -46.07 -31.14
CA ARG A 291 -60.98 -45.15 -31.31
C ARG A 291 -60.52 -44.65 -29.94
N THR A 292 -59.43 -45.26 -29.44
CA THR A 292 -58.69 -44.85 -28.28
C THR A 292 -57.86 -43.62 -28.66
N ILE A 293 -58.10 -42.50 -28.00
CA ILE A 293 -57.29 -41.30 -28.19
C ILE A 293 -56.26 -41.30 -27.08
N TYR A 294 -54.98 -41.47 -27.47
CA TYR A 294 -53.84 -41.24 -26.58
C TYR A 294 -53.52 -39.77 -26.60
N SER A 295 -53.52 -39.10 -25.44
CA SER A 295 -52.93 -37.77 -25.25
C SER A 295 -51.51 -37.95 -24.85
N GLU A 296 -50.60 -37.47 -25.69
CA GLU A 296 -49.19 -37.48 -25.50
C GLU A 296 -48.78 -36.25 -24.60
N VAL A 297 -48.23 -36.53 -23.42
CA VAL A 297 -47.69 -35.53 -22.52
C VAL A 297 -46.23 -35.32 -22.91
N GLY A 298 -45.95 -34.23 -23.60
CA GLY A 298 -44.60 -33.80 -23.91
C GLY A 298 -43.90 -33.20 -22.68
N THR A 299 -42.90 -33.88 -22.18
CA THR A 299 -41.95 -33.31 -21.18
C THR A 299 -40.89 -32.50 -21.90
N HIS A 300 -40.89 -31.19 -21.68
CA HIS A 300 -39.80 -30.31 -22.09
C HIS A 300 -38.68 -30.41 -21.08
N ARG A 301 -37.53 -30.87 -21.53
CA ARG A 301 -36.28 -30.96 -20.74
C ARG A 301 -35.38 -29.82 -21.20
N ASP A 302 -35.25 -28.81 -20.36
CA ASP A 302 -34.29 -27.73 -20.60
C ASP A 302 -32.86 -28.18 -20.22
N GLY A 303 -32.01 -28.17 -21.24
CA GLY A 303 -30.60 -28.46 -21.11
C GLY A 303 -29.82 -27.23 -20.68
N THR A 304 -29.22 -27.30 -19.52
CA THR A 304 -28.20 -26.32 -19.06
C THR A 304 -26.83 -26.68 -19.63
N GLY A 305 -26.32 -25.83 -20.52
CA GLY A 305 -24.96 -25.88 -21.02
C GLY A 305 -24.06 -24.99 -20.16
N TRP A 306 -23.06 -25.60 -19.58
CA TRP A 306 -21.91 -24.92 -19.00
C TRP A 306 -20.91 -24.57 -20.09
N LEU A 307 -20.39 -23.36 -20.07
CA LEU A 307 -19.14 -23.02 -20.74
C LEU A 307 -18.28 -22.16 -19.80
N GLN A 308 -17.18 -22.78 -19.38
CA GLN A 308 -15.99 -22.14 -18.86
C GLN A 308 -15.25 -21.46 -20.02
N VAL A 309 -14.81 -20.26 -19.80
CA VAL A 309 -13.45 -19.76 -20.14
C VAL A 309 -13.04 -18.74 -19.06
#